data_90a17ac00ad8d7822e1da74bc9a0513f
#
_entry.id   90a17ac00ad8d7822e1da74bc9a0513f
#
_cell.length_a   1.000
_cell.length_b   1.000
_cell.length_c   1.000
_cell.angle_alpha   90.00
_cell.angle_beta   90.00
_cell.angle_gamma   90.00
#
_symmetry.space_group_name_H-M   'P 1'
#
loop_
_entity.id
_entity.type
_entity.pdbx_description
1 polymer ?
#
loop_
_entity_poly.entity_id
_entity_poly.type
_entity_poly.pdbx_seq_one_letter_code
_entity_poly.pdbx_strand_id
1 'polypeptide(L)'
;MDIHGISPKRIMQPFDFSDPSKNALEIAAGMARQFDAELLVVYAVEDYIFPVDLGDVDSYFKELSQKAARELEEVIAPELPSDIRIRTYAKIGKPHKIITETAEAEGVDLIVIPTHGYGRVKHAVLGSTAERVVRHARCPVLVLPHH
;
A
#
# COMPACT_ATOMS: atom_id res chain seq x y z
N MET A 1 -7.61 -18.12 19.64
CA MET A 1 -7.33 -16.69 19.34
C MET A 1 -6.99 -16.01 20.65
N ASP A 2 -5.79 -15.53 20.74
CA ASP A 2 -5.33 -14.84 21.94
C ASP A 2 -5.91 -13.41 21.93
N ILE A 3 -6.83 -13.14 22.86
CA ILE A 3 -7.51 -11.84 22.93
C ILE A 3 -6.67 -10.74 23.63
N HIS A 4 -5.42 -11.06 23.96
CA HIS A 4 -4.53 -10.13 24.67
C HIS A 4 -3.83 -9.11 23.76
N GLY A 5 -4.36 -8.88 22.61
CA GLY A 5 -3.94 -7.77 21.76
C GLY A 5 -3.41 -8.20 20.41
N ILE A 6 -3.71 -7.38 19.42
CA ILE A 6 -3.11 -7.48 18.10
C ILE A 6 -1.68 -6.95 18.22
N SER A 7 -0.70 -7.82 18.04
CA SER A 7 0.71 -7.44 17.98
C SER A 7 1.26 -7.76 16.58
N PRO A 8 1.00 -6.90 15.61
CA PRO A 8 1.42 -7.18 14.24
C PRO A 8 2.95 -7.17 14.13
N LYS A 9 3.49 -8.09 13.35
CA LYS A 9 4.92 -8.16 13.02
C LYS A 9 5.22 -7.55 11.65
N ARG A 10 4.24 -7.54 10.76
CA ARG A 10 4.34 -6.94 9.43
C ARG A 10 3.08 -6.14 9.14
N ILE A 11 3.28 -4.84 8.96
CA ILE A 11 2.22 -3.89 8.66
C ILE A 11 2.40 -3.46 7.21
N MET A 12 1.33 -3.51 6.42
CA MET A 12 1.34 -3.01 5.05
C MET A 12 0.56 -1.70 4.97
N GLN A 13 1.14 -0.75 4.26
CA GLN A 13 0.47 0.50 3.91
C GLN A 13 0.47 0.66 2.39
N PRO A 14 -0.70 0.53 1.74
CA PRO A 14 -0.85 0.89 0.33
C PRO A 14 -0.70 2.40 0.14
N PHE A 15 0.13 2.79 -0.81
CA PHE A 15 0.48 4.19 -1.05
C PHE A 15 0.19 4.58 -2.50
N ASP A 16 -0.45 5.72 -2.72
CA ASP A 16 -0.82 6.22 -4.05
C ASP A 16 -0.46 7.69 -4.27
N PHE A 17 0.42 8.25 -3.43
CA PHE A 17 0.87 9.65 -3.46
C PHE A 17 -0.22 10.68 -3.11
N SER A 18 -1.43 10.26 -2.77
CA SER A 18 -2.48 11.16 -2.29
C SER A 18 -2.22 11.65 -0.86
N ASP A 19 -2.84 12.75 -0.46
CA ASP A 19 -2.74 13.25 0.91
C ASP A 19 -3.30 12.26 1.94
N PRO A 20 -4.44 11.59 1.70
CA PRO A 20 -4.88 10.52 2.60
C PRO A 20 -3.86 9.40 2.75
N SER A 21 -3.18 9.03 1.67
CA SER A 21 -2.13 8.01 1.68
C SER A 21 -0.92 8.42 2.50
N LYS A 22 -0.49 9.68 2.41
CA LYS A 22 0.60 10.23 3.23
C LYS A 22 0.25 10.22 4.72
N ASN A 23 -0.96 10.61 5.06
CA ASN A 23 -1.45 10.55 6.44
C ASN A 23 -1.48 9.10 6.97
N ALA A 24 -1.96 8.17 6.16
CA ALA A 24 -1.97 6.75 6.52
C ALA A 24 -0.56 6.20 6.70
N LEU A 25 0.41 6.67 5.92
CA LEU A 25 1.81 6.28 6.04
C LEU A 25 2.40 6.70 7.40
N GLU A 26 2.12 7.92 7.85
CA GLU A 26 2.58 8.40 9.16
C GLU A 26 2.01 7.54 10.29
N ILE A 27 0.73 7.21 10.22
CA ILE A 27 0.06 6.36 11.22
C ILE A 27 0.65 4.95 11.20
N ALA A 28 0.81 4.37 10.02
CA ALA A 28 1.40 3.04 9.88
C ALA A 28 2.84 2.97 10.39
N ALA A 29 3.64 4.00 10.13
CA ALA A 29 5.01 4.12 10.64
C ALA A 29 5.04 4.22 12.17
N GLY A 30 4.13 5.00 12.75
CA GLY A 30 3.97 5.09 14.22
C GLY A 30 3.61 3.75 14.83
N MET A 31 2.71 3.00 14.21
CA MET A 31 2.34 1.65 14.65
C MET A 31 3.50 0.67 14.51
N ALA A 32 4.24 0.73 13.40
CA ALA A 32 5.41 -0.12 13.19
C ALA A 32 6.47 0.09 14.28
N ARG A 33 6.68 1.35 14.66
CA ARG A 33 7.59 1.67 15.79
C ARG A 33 7.06 1.11 17.10
N GLN A 34 5.79 1.33 17.40
CA GLN A 34 5.17 0.90 18.66
C GLN A 34 5.21 -0.61 18.85
N PHE A 35 4.98 -1.36 17.79
CA PHE A 35 4.91 -2.84 17.82
C PHE A 35 6.23 -3.52 17.45
N ASP A 36 7.27 -2.77 17.15
CA ASP A 36 8.51 -3.32 16.56
C ASP A 36 8.24 -4.17 15.32
N ALA A 37 7.38 -3.66 14.47
CA ALA A 37 6.95 -4.32 13.23
C ALA A 37 7.75 -3.82 12.01
N GLU A 38 7.81 -4.65 10.99
CA GLU A 38 8.28 -4.25 9.68
C GLU A 38 7.16 -3.54 8.91
N LEU A 39 7.47 -2.43 8.26
CA LEU A 39 6.52 -1.69 7.43
C LEU A 39 6.76 -1.99 5.95
N LEU A 40 5.74 -2.48 5.28
CA LEU A 40 5.73 -2.70 3.84
C LEU A 40 4.89 -1.61 3.18
N VAL A 41 5.52 -0.78 2.36
CA VAL A 41 4.82 0.25 1.58
C VAL A 41 4.66 -0.25 0.15
N VAL A 42 3.43 -0.33 -0.32
CA VAL A 42 3.08 -0.92 -1.61
C VAL A 42 2.42 0.12 -2.50
N TYR A 43 3.01 0.35 -3.66
CA TYR A 43 2.44 1.17 -4.71
C TYR A 43 2.00 0.30 -5.89
N ALA A 44 0.71 0.35 -6.21
CA ALA A 44 0.16 -0.32 -7.38
C ALA A 44 0.14 0.67 -8.55
N VAL A 45 0.92 0.38 -9.58
CA VAL A 45 0.95 1.16 -10.81
C VAL A 45 -0.19 0.66 -11.70
N GLU A 46 -1.22 1.48 -11.87
CA GLU A 46 -2.30 1.14 -12.79
C GLU A 46 -1.85 1.38 -14.23
N ASP A 47 -2.01 0.36 -15.03
CA ASP A 47 -1.67 0.42 -16.45
C ASP A 47 -2.96 0.57 -17.27
N TYR A 48 -3.21 1.79 -17.68
CA TYR A 48 -4.41 2.11 -18.47
C TYR A 48 -4.21 2.08 -19.97
N ILE A 49 -2.97 2.13 -20.45
CA ILE A 49 -2.70 2.22 -21.89
C ILE A 49 -1.45 1.42 -22.23
N PHE A 50 -1.65 0.28 -22.88
CA PHE A 50 -0.58 -0.42 -23.57
C PHE A 50 -0.34 0.23 -24.92
N PRO A 51 0.85 0.73 -25.23
CA PRO A 51 1.22 0.99 -26.61
C PRO A 51 1.34 -0.37 -27.31
N VAL A 52 0.48 -0.61 -28.29
CA VAL A 52 0.34 -1.91 -28.99
C VAL A 52 1.58 -2.30 -29.79
N ASP A 53 2.53 -1.38 -29.96
CA ASP A 53 3.73 -1.55 -30.82
C ASP A 53 5.05 -1.75 -30.10
N LEU A 54 5.05 -2.06 -28.80
CA LEU A 54 6.29 -2.32 -28.07
C LEU A 54 6.68 -3.78 -28.20
N GLY A 55 7.74 -4.03 -28.94
CA GLY A 55 8.22 -5.39 -29.24
C GLY A 55 8.72 -6.18 -28.03
N ASP A 56 8.88 -5.57 -26.87
CA ASP A 56 9.27 -6.23 -25.62
C ASP A 56 8.48 -5.67 -24.45
N VAL A 57 7.33 -6.26 -24.20
CA VAL A 57 6.39 -5.87 -23.14
C VAL A 57 7.00 -6.10 -21.76
N ASP A 58 7.74 -7.20 -21.56
CA ASP A 58 8.35 -7.55 -20.27
C ASP A 58 9.41 -6.54 -19.83
N SER A 59 10.27 -6.10 -20.76
CA SER A 59 11.25 -5.06 -20.48
C SER A 59 10.60 -3.72 -20.13
N TYR A 60 9.52 -3.37 -20.83
CA TYR A 60 8.77 -2.14 -20.54
C TYR A 60 8.19 -2.15 -19.13
N PHE A 61 7.53 -3.24 -18.73
CA PHE A 61 6.98 -3.38 -17.39
C PHE A 61 8.05 -3.36 -16.30
N LYS A 62 9.18 -4.00 -16.55
CA LYS A 62 10.31 -3.99 -15.63
C LYS A 62 10.85 -2.58 -15.40
N GLU A 63 11.04 -1.81 -16.47
CA GLU A 63 11.49 -0.42 -16.38
C GLU A 63 10.47 0.46 -15.64
N LEU A 64 9.18 0.29 -15.94
CA LEU A 64 8.11 1.04 -15.29
C LEU A 64 8.04 0.74 -13.79
N SER A 65 8.14 -0.53 -13.41
CA SER A 65 8.16 -0.93 -11.99
C SER A 65 9.38 -0.37 -11.26
N GLN A 66 10.55 -0.41 -11.88
CA GLN A 66 11.78 0.13 -11.29
C GLN A 66 11.71 1.65 -11.12
N LYS A 67 11.18 2.35 -12.11
CA LYS A 67 10.96 3.80 -12.03
C LYS A 67 9.99 4.14 -10.90
N ALA A 68 8.87 3.42 -10.82
CA ALA A 68 7.86 3.61 -9.79
C ALA A 68 8.44 3.33 -8.39
N ALA A 69 9.28 2.32 -8.25
CA ALA A 69 9.94 2.01 -6.99
C ALA A 69 10.87 3.14 -6.54
N ARG A 70 11.63 3.72 -7.46
CA ARG A 70 12.50 4.87 -7.17
C ARG A 70 11.69 6.10 -6.75
N GLU A 71 10.62 6.42 -7.47
CA GLU A 71 9.74 7.54 -7.13
C GLU A 71 9.11 7.34 -5.74
N LEU A 72 8.69 6.13 -5.43
CA LEU A 72 8.13 5.80 -4.13
C LEU A 72 9.15 6.04 -3.02
N GLU A 73 10.36 5.52 -3.15
CA GLU A 73 11.42 5.70 -2.14
C GLU A 73 11.79 7.16 -1.95
N GLU A 74 11.90 7.94 -3.02
CA GLU A 74 12.21 9.37 -2.96
C GLU A 74 11.15 10.16 -2.18
N VAL A 75 9.88 9.81 -2.34
CA VAL A 75 8.77 10.50 -1.68
C VAL A 75 8.64 10.08 -0.22
N ILE A 76 8.77 8.80 0.09
CA ILE A 76 8.51 8.30 1.43
C ILE A 76 9.71 8.40 2.38
N ALA A 77 10.93 8.31 1.88
CA ALA A 77 12.14 8.28 2.72
C ALA A 77 12.25 9.49 3.66
N PRO A 78 11.99 10.74 3.23
CA PRO A 78 12.04 11.89 4.12
C PRO A 78 10.98 11.90 5.21
N GLU A 79 9.87 11.22 4.99
CA GLU A 79 8.71 11.20 5.88
C GLU A 79 8.79 10.09 6.94
N LEU A 80 9.73 9.16 6.79
CA LEU A 80 9.81 7.97 7.63
C LEU A 80 10.95 8.04 8.64
N PRO A 81 10.70 7.57 9.88
CA PRO A 81 11.77 7.44 10.87
C PRO A 81 12.83 6.43 10.41
N SER A 82 14.10 6.70 10.73
CA SER A 82 15.21 5.82 10.39
C SER A 82 15.31 4.56 11.24
N ASP A 83 14.52 4.48 12.32
CA ASP A 83 14.58 3.41 13.31
C ASP A 83 13.57 2.27 13.07
N ILE A 84 12.81 2.33 11.97
CA ILE A 84 11.90 1.26 11.58
C ILE A 84 12.41 0.51 10.34
N ARG A 85 12.09 -0.78 10.28
CA ARG A 85 12.41 -1.60 9.10
C ARG A 85 11.34 -1.38 8.04
N ILE A 86 11.76 -0.99 6.84
CA ILE A 86 10.85 -0.64 5.74
C ILE A 86 11.23 -1.42 4.50
N ARG A 87 10.24 -1.98 3.84
CA ARG A 87 10.36 -2.52 2.47
C ARG A 87 9.35 -1.82 1.57
N THR A 88 9.76 -1.54 0.35
CA THR A 88 8.93 -0.88 -0.65
C THR A 88 8.68 -1.82 -1.82
N TYR A 89 7.47 -1.77 -2.34
CA TYR A 89 7.06 -2.53 -3.51
C TYR A 89 6.35 -1.61 -4.50
N ALA A 90 6.74 -1.67 -5.74
CA ALA A 90 6.01 -1.07 -6.84
C ALA A 90 5.67 -2.17 -7.85
N LYS A 91 4.40 -2.43 -8.04
CA LYS A 91 3.91 -3.50 -8.91
C LYS A 91 2.83 -2.96 -9.84
N ILE A 92 2.81 -3.48 -11.06
CA ILE A 92 1.83 -3.10 -12.05
C ILE A 92 0.61 -3.99 -11.92
N GLY A 93 -0.57 -3.39 -11.84
CA GLY A 93 -1.82 -4.11 -11.78
C GLY A 93 -2.92 -3.34 -11.07
N LYS A 94 -4.04 -4.01 -10.87
CA LYS A 94 -5.18 -3.44 -10.15
C LYS A 94 -4.83 -3.29 -8.67
N PRO A 95 -5.01 -2.10 -8.06
CA PRO A 95 -4.57 -1.84 -6.70
C PRO A 95 -5.04 -2.87 -5.67
N HIS A 96 -6.31 -3.20 -5.64
CA HIS A 96 -6.83 -4.16 -4.66
C HIS A 96 -6.22 -5.55 -4.78
N LYS A 97 -5.92 -6.00 -5.99
CA LYS A 97 -5.26 -7.30 -6.24
C LYS A 97 -3.80 -7.26 -5.77
N ILE A 98 -3.07 -6.21 -6.18
CA ILE A 98 -1.67 -6.04 -5.77
C ILE A 98 -1.57 -6.01 -4.24
N ILE A 99 -2.46 -5.28 -3.58
CA ILE A 99 -2.46 -5.15 -2.12
C ILE A 99 -2.72 -6.51 -1.45
N THR A 100 -3.80 -7.18 -1.82
CA THR A 100 -4.20 -8.44 -1.16
C THR A 100 -3.25 -9.59 -1.46
N GLU A 101 -2.79 -9.71 -2.70
CA GLU A 101 -1.83 -10.75 -3.11
C GLU A 101 -0.46 -10.54 -2.47
N THR A 102 0.02 -9.31 -2.42
CA THR A 102 1.30 -8.99 -1.76
C THR A 102 1.20 -9.21 -0.26
N ALA A 103 0.10 -8.82 0.37
CA ALA A 103 -0.12 -9.06 1.79
C ALA A 103 -0.08 -10.55 2.13
N GLU A 104 -0.71 -11.38 1.33
CA GLU A 104 -0.71 -12.83 1.52
C GLU A 104 0.69 -13.42 1.30
N ALA A 105 1.36 -13.05 0.21
CA ALA A 105 2.69 -13.55 -0.12
C ALA A 105 3.75 -13.18 0.92
N GLU A 106 3.65 -11.99 1.52
CA GLU A 106 4.62 -11.48 2.49
C GLU A 106 4.24 -11.75 3.95
N GLY A 107 3.13 -12.43 4.19
CA GLY A 107 2.68 -12.76 5.55
C GLY A 107 2.34 -11.51 6.37
N VAL A 108 1.65 -10.57 5.77
CA VAL A 108 1.22 -9.33 6.43
C VAL A 108 0.15 -9.61 7.48
N ASP A 109 0.31 -9.01 8.65
CA ASP A 109 -0.61 -9.20 9.79
C ASP A 109 -1.66 -8.10 9.90
N LEU A 110 -1.39 -6.95 9.30
CA LEU A 110 -2.29 -5.79 9.35
C LEU A 110 -2.07 -4.92 8.11
N ILE A 111 -3.18 -4.55 7.47
CA ILE A 111 -3.18 -3.55 6.41
C ILE A 111 -3.74 -2.25 6.98
N VAL A 112 -3.02 -1.14 6.80
CA VAL A 112 -3.47 0.20 7.18
C VAL A 112 -3.76 0.98 5.90
N ILE A 113 -5.01 1.33 5.66
CA ILE A 113 -5.44 1.92 4.40
C ILE A 113 -6.37 3.11 4.64
N PRO A 114 -6.24 4.22 3.89
CA PRO A 114 -7.19 5.31 3.97
C PRO A 114 -8.53 4.92 3.33
N THR A 115 -9.60 5.58 3.73
CA THR A 115 -10.94 5.36 3.14
C THR A 115 -10.99 5.72 1.66
N HIS A 116 -10.20 6.74 1.24
CA HIS A 116 -10.14 7.24 -0.14
C HIS A 116 -8.69 7.57 -0.51
N GLY A 117 -8.36 7.43 -1.80
CA GLY A 117 -7.14 7.94 -2.39
C GLY A 117 -7.49 9.00 -3.44
N TYR A 118 -6.81 8.93 -4.59
CA TYR A 118 -7.21 9.71 -5.77
C TYR A 118 -8.56 9.23 -6.32
N GLY A 119 -9.32 10.11 -6.93
CA GLY A 119 -10.62 9.76 -7.51
C GLY A 119 -11.78 9.71 -6.51
N ARG A 120 -11.73 10.57 -5.53
CA ARG A 120 -12.72 10.70 -4.46
C ARG A 120 -14.14 10.83 -4.98
N VAL A 121 -15.00 9.88 -4.66
CA VAL A 121 -16.44 9.99 -4.87
C VAL A 121 -17.05 10.62 -3.61
N LYS A 122 -17.64 11.80 -3.74
CA LYS A 122 -18.11 12.65 -2.62
C LYS A 122 -19.09 12.00 -1.63
N HIS A 123 -19.73 10.90 -2.02
CA HIS A 123 -20.79 10.27 -1.21
C HIS A 123 -20.49 8.82 -0.83
N ALA A 124 -19.35 8.29 -1.22
CA ALA A 124 -18.95 6.94 -0.82
C ALA A 124 -18.31 6.96 0.57
N VAL A 125 -18.77 6.09 1.46
CA VAL A 125 -18.17 5.89 2.79
C VAL A 125 -16.77 5.28 2.66
N LEU A 126 -16.59 4.38 1.69
CA LEU A 126 -15.31 3.78 1.33
C LEU A 126 -15.02 3.97 -0.16
N GLY A 127 -13.79 4.28 -0.50
CA GLY A 127 -13.33 4.24 -1.88
C GLY A 127 -13.33 2.81 -2.42
N SER A 128 -13.32 2.67 -3.75
CA SER A 128 -13.40 1.37 -4.42
C SER A 128 -12.25 0.43 -4.04
N THR A 129 -11.05 0.95 -3.91
CA THR A 129 -9.88 0.15 -3.51
C THR A 129 -10.00 -0.31 -2.05
N ALA A 130 -10.30 0.59 -1.13
CA ALA A 130 -10.47 0.26 0.29
C ALA A 130 -11.59 -0.78 0.49
N GLU A 131 -12.72 -0.61 -0.18
CA GLU A 131 -13.85 -1.53 -0.10
C GLU A 131 -13.46 -2.94 -0.56
N ARG A 132 -12.76 -3.05 -1.68
CA ARG A 132 -12.31 -4.34 -2.22
C ARG A 132 -11.24 -4.98 -1.35
N VAL A 133 -10.33 -4.19 -0.78
CA VAL A 133 -9.31 -4.70 0.15
C VAL A 133 -9.98 -5.27 1.40
N VAL A 134 -10.93 -4.55 2.01
CA VAL A 134 -11.68 -5.04 3.18
C VAL A 134 -12.40 -6.35 2.85
N ARG A 135 -12.98 -6.44 1.68
CA ARG A 135 -13.73 -7.63 1.25
C ARG A 135 -12.85 -8.85 1.01
N HIS A 136 -11.65 -8.66 0.48
CA HIS A 136 -10.80 -9.77 0.00
C HIS A 136 -9.56 -10.04 0.83
N ALA A 137 -9.18 -9.17 1.76
CA ALA A 137 -8.01 -9.36 2.60
C ALA A 137 -8.17 -10.58 3.52
N ARG A 138 -7.07 -11.28 3.76
CA ARG A 138 -7.00 -12.41 4.68
C ARG A 138 -6.37 -12.06 6.03
N CYS A 139 -6.12 -10.80 6.26
CA CYS A 139 -5.64 -10.27 7.54
C CYS A 139 -6.51 -9.07 7.95
N PRO A 140 -6.44 -8.64 9.21
CA PRO A 140 -7.11 -7.43 9.66
C PRO A 140 -6.75 -6.21 8.81
N VAL A 141 -7.75 -5.36 8.61
CA VAL A 141 -7.59 -4.11 7.86
C VAL A 141 -8.05 -2.95 8.74
N LEU A 142 -7.14 -2.03 8.99
CA LEU A 142 -7.44 -0.78 9.68
C LEU A 142 -7.71 0.29 8.62
N VAL A 143 -8.94 0.75 8.58
CA VAL A 143 -9.37 1.78 7.64
C VAL A 143 -9.36 3.14 8.34
N LEU A 144 -8.64 4.09 7.78
CA LEU A 144 -8.47 5.42 8.37
C LEU A 144 -9.39 6.43 7.70
N PRO A 145 -10.24 7.12 8.47
CA PRO A 145 -11.04 8.19 7.92
C PRO A 145 -10.16 9.37 7.51
N HIS A 146 -10.59 10.10 6.49
CA HIS A 146 -9.95 11.33 6.05
C HIS A 146 -10.93 12.49 6.21
N HIS A 147 -10.52 13.47 6.94
CA HIS A 147 -11.30 14.69 7.20
C HIS A 147 -10.75 15.89 6.43
#